data_fcb0377f6845e55ea7de0428a60b7c3c
#
_entry.id   fcb0377f6845e55ea7de0428a60b7c3c
#
_cell.length_a   1.000
_cell.length_b   1.000
_cell.length_c   1.000
_cell.angle_alpha   90.00
_cell.angle_beta   90.00
_cell.angle_gamma   90.00
#
_symmetry.space_group_name_H-M   'P 1'
#
loop_
_entity.id
_entity.type
_entity.pdbx_description
1 polymer ?
#
loop_
_entity_poly.entity_id
_entity_poly.type
_entity_poly.pdbx_seq_one_letter_code
_entity_poly.pdbx_strand_id
1 'polypeptide(L)'
;RYMSISPEGKEFTQSFACAPSVAGSTRSMTRKTPALFSIEALDDVLCLELGWGKFLDTMQPQPGFLAAYNCLLENMFIKKEEREYAFVQHSAEQRYLNFLESNPQLRDKIPLKIIASHIGITPIALSRIRKKLK
;
A
#
# COMPACT_ATOMS: atom_id res chain seq x y z
N ARG A 1 4.17 5.36 -1.70
CA ARG A 1 2.86 4.77 -2.07
C ARG A 1 2.97 3.83 -3.25
N TYR A 2 2.08 2.87 -3.30
CA TYR A 2 1.82 2.06 -4.50
C TYR A 2 0.69 2.72 -5.29
N MET A 3 0.94 3.03 -6.55
CA MET A 3 -0.03 3.75 -7.37
C MET A 3 -0.12 3.18 -8.79
N SER A 4 -1.28 3.31 -9.39
CA SER A 4 -1.50 3.07 -10.82
C SER A 4 -2.15 4.29 -11.46
N ILE A 5 -1.96 4.42 -12.77
CA ILE A 5 -2.54 5.49 -13.57
C ILE A 5 -3.45 4.85 -14.62
N SER A 6 -4.70 5.32 -14.71
CA SER A 6 -5.60 4.85 -15.77
C SER A 6 -5.19 5.43 -17.14
N PRO A 7 -5.71 4.90 -18.26
CA PRO A 7 -5.47 5.46 -19.59
C PRO A 7 -5.84 6.94 -19.70
N GLU A 8 -6.81 7.41 -18.92
CA GLU A 8 -7.27 8.80 -18.87
C GLU A 8 -6.43 9.68 -17.92
N GLY A 9 -5.31 9.15 -17.40
CA GLY A 9 -4.39 9.88 -16.52
C GLY A 9 -4.83 9.99 -15.06
N LYS A 10 -5.86 9.27 -14.63
CA LYS A 10 -6.32 9.28 -13.24
C LYS A 10 -5.44 8.40 -12.37
N GLU A 11 -4.93 8.97 -11.28
CA GLU A 11 -4.12 8.24 -10.29
C GLU A 11 -4.98 7.50 -9.27
N PHE A 12 -4.59 6.27 -8.98
CA PHE A 12 -5.18 5.44 -7.94
C PHE A 12 -4.09 5.00 -6.96
N THR A 13 -4.26 5.34 -5.69
CA THR A 13 -3.38 4.87 -4.62
C THR A 13 -3.89 3.54 -4.08
N GLN A 14 -3.10 2.50 -4.25
CA GLN A 14 -3.46 1.14 -3.80
C GLN A 14 -3.16 0.94 -2.32
N SER A 15 -1.93 1.28 -1.89
CA SER A 15 -1.48 1.11 -0.51
C SER A 15 -0.29 2.01 -0.20
N PHE A 16 0.13 1.96 1.06
CA PHE A 16 1.33 2.65 1.55
C PHE A 16 2.32 1.64 2.12
N ALA A 17 3.60 1.94 1.97
CA ALA A 17 4.68 1.29 2.71
C ALA A 17 5.33 2.35 3.60
N CYS A 18 5.31 2.11 4.91
CA CYS A 18 5.93 3.00 5.88
C CYS A 18 7.05 2.24 6.59
N ALA A 19 8.17 2.89 6.78
CA ALA A 19 9.33 2.28 7.43
C ALA A 19 9.03 1.84 8.88
N PRO A 20 9.58 0.69 9.33
CA PRO A 20 10.33 -0.28 8.55
C PRO A 20 9.38 -1.21 7.75
N SER A 21 9.59 -1.36 6.45
CA SER A 21 8.78 -2.26 5.62
C SER A 21 9.51 -2.72 4.37
N VAL A 22 8.94 -3.73 3.71
CA VAL A 22 9.39 -4.20 2.40
C VAL A 22 8.48 -3.62 1.32
N ALA A 23 9.07 -3.08 0.26
CA ALA A 23 8.34 -2.57 -0.90
C ALA A 23 8.75 -3.32 -2.16
N GLY A 24 7.78 -3.76 -2.95
CA GLY A 24 8.06 -4.49 -4.20
C GLY A 24 6.80 -5.04 -4.84
N SER A 25 6.95 -5.66 -5.99
CA SER A 25 5.88 -6.32 -6.73
C SER A 25 6.08 -7.83 -6.71
N THR A 26 5.24 -8.55 -5.97
CA THR A 26 5.25 -10.02 -5.95
C THR A 26 5.14 -10.61 -7.36
N ARG A 27 4.31 -9.99 -8.22
CA ARG A 27 4.18 -10.40 -9.63
C ARG A 27 5.51 -10.30 -10.37
N SER A 28 6.22 -9.16 -10.25
CA SER A 28 7.51 -8.97 -10.92
C SER A 28 8.57 -9.91 -10.37
N MET A 29 8.60 -10.09 -9.05
CA MET A 29 9.54 -10.97 -8.38
C MET A 29 9.37 -12.43 -8.79
N THR A 30 8.13 -12.93 -8.90
CA THR A 30 7.85 -14.34 -9.19
C THR A 30 7.73 -14.66 -10.67
N ARG A 31 7.11 -13.78 -11.47
CA ARG A 31 6.81 -14.01 -12.89
C ARG A 31 7.82 -13.35 -13.84
N LYS A 32 8.75 -12.56 -13.32
CA LYS A 32 9.72 -11.78 -14.11
C LYS A 32 9.05 -10.90 -15.19
N THR A 33 7.86 -10.36 -14.86
CA THR A 33 7.08 -9.47 -15.73
C THR A 33 6.98 -8.08 -15.10
N PRO A 34 6.75 -7.02 -15.87
CA PRO A 34 6.56 -5.68 -15.32
C PRO A 34 5.47 -5.62 -14.24
N ALA A 35 5.68 -4.78 -13.24
CA ALA A 35 4.67 -4.50 -12.23
C ALA A 35 3.45 -3.81 -12.85
N LEU A 36 2.28 -3.99 -12.25
CA LEU A 36 1.03 -3.32 -12.66
C LEU A 36 0.84 -1.96 -11.97
N PHE A 37 1.82 -1.53 -11.21
CA PHE A 37 1.80 -0.29 -10.44
C PHE A 37 3.20 0.29 -10.33
N SER A 38 3.26 1.56 -10.00
CA SER A 38 4.49 2.27 -9.63
C SER A 38 4.61 2.40 -8.12
N ILE A 39 5.84 2.52 -7.63
CA ILE A 39 6.13 2.88 -6.25
C ILE A 39 6.70 4.29 -6.27
N GLU A 40 6.08 5.19 -5.50
CA GLU A 40 6.48 6.59 -5.39
C GLU A 40 6.82 6.92 -3.94
N ALA A 41 7.96 7.56 -3.73
CA ALA A 41 8.31 8.14 -2.44
C ALA A 41 7.47 9.40 -2.19
N LEU A 42 6.86 9.50 -1.01
CA LEU A 42 6.07 10.67 -0.58
C LEU A 42 6.84 11.59 0.36
N ASP A 43 8.00 11.15 0.79
CA ASP A 43 8.93 11.85 1.68
C ASP A 43 10.35 11.36 1.39
N ASP A 44 11.37 11.93 2.02
CA ASP A 44 12.74 11.43 1.94
C ASP A 44 12.81 9.99 2.48
N VAL A 45 13.39 9.09 1.69
CA VAL A 45 13.43 7.66 1.99
C VAL A 45 14.84 7.12 1.87
N LEU A 46 15.32 6.45 2.90
CA LEU A 46 16.48 5.59 2.83
C LEU A 46 16.04 4.14 2.61
N CYS A 47 16.50 3.51 1.54
CA CYS A 47 16.16 2.13 1.23
C CYS A 47 17.36 1.32 0.75
N LEU A 48 17.28 -0.01 0.94
CA LEU A 48 18.16 -0.97 0.29
C LEU A 48 17.42 -1.59 -0.89
N GLU A 49 18.01 -1.49 -2.07
CA GLU A 49 17.49 -2.15 -3.26
C GLU A 49 18.18 -3.50 -3.46
N LEU A 50 17.39 -4.55 -3.61
CA LEU A 50 17.88 -5.93 -3.74
C LEU A 50 17.29 -6.58 -4.98
N GLY A 51 18.14 -7.23 -5.77
CA GLY A 51 17.70 -8.11 -6.84
C GLY A 51 17.07 -9.38 -6.25
N TRP A 52 15.77 -9.60 -6.50
CA TRP A 52 14.98 -10.65 -5.85
C TRP A 52 15.58 -12.06 -5.99
N GLY A 53 16.06 -12.45 -7.17
CA GLY A 53 16.67 -13.77 -7.38
C GLY A 53 17.88 -13.99 -6.49
N LYS A 54 18.85 -13.06 -6.54
CA LYS A 54 20.06 -13.14 -5.70
C LYS A 54 19.72 -13.14 -4.19
N PHE A 55 18.72 -12.34 -3.81
CA PHE A 55 18.25 -12.31 -2.42
C PHE A 55 17.70 -13.68 -1.98
N LEU A 56 16.83 -14.30 -2.79
CA LEU A 56 16.30 -15.63 -2.50
C LEU A 56 17.40 -16.68 -2.44
N ASP A 57 18.30 -16.72 -3.43
CA ASP A 57 19.40 -17.70 -3.49
C ASP A 57 20.27 -17.64 -2.21
N THR A 58 20.45 -16.44 -1.66
CA THR A 58 21.23 -16.22 -0.44
C THR A 58 20.45 -16.55 0.83
N MET A 59 19.18 -16.19 0.87
CA MET A 59 18.38 -16.24 2.10
C MET A 59 17.63 -17.55 2.30
N GLN A 60 17.24 -18.22 1.23
CA GLN A 60 16.47 -19.46 1.31
C GLN A 60 17.15 -20.57 2.16
N PRO A 61 18.49 -20.74 2.11
CA PRO A 61 19.16 -21.69 2.97
C PRO A 61 19.26 -21.29 4.45
N GLN A 62 18.96 -20.01 4.78
CA GLN A 62 19.12 -19.51 6.14
C GLN A 62 18.01 -20.01 7.05
N PRO A 63 18.35 -20.47 8.28
CA PRO A 63 17.35 -20.89 9.24
C PRO A 63 16.31 -19.79 9.53
N GLY A 64 15.03 -20.15 9.53
CA GLY A 64 13.94 -19.24 9.83
C GLY A 64 13.50 -18.33 8.69
N PHE A 65 14.25 -18.22 7.57
CA PHE A 65 13.88 -17.36 6.47
C PHE A 65 12.52 -17.70 5.86
N LEU A 66 12.26 -18.98 5.61
CA LEU A 66 10.98 -19.39 5.01
C LEU A 66 9.79 -19.09 5.92
N ALA A 67 9.95 -19.27 7.24
CA ALA A 67 8.90 -18.91 8.19
C ALA A 67 8.62 -17.41 8.20
N ALA A 68 9.67 -16.59 8.22
CA ALA A 68 9.53 -15.12 8.15
C ALA A 68 8.92 -14.67 6.82
N TYR A 69 9.32 -15.29 5.71
CA TYR A 69 8.79 -15.00 4.39
C TYR A 69 7.31 -15.38 4.27
N ASN A 70 6.91 -16.54 4.78
CA ASN A 70 5.51 -16.95 4.81
C ASN A 70 4.67 -15.97 5.65
N CYS A 71 5.13 -15.62 6.85
CA CYS A 71 4.46 -14.62 7.68
C CYS A 71 4.30 -13.26 6.96
N LEU A 72 5.32 -12.81 6.22
CA LEU A 72 5.22 -11.60 5.39
C LEU A 72 4.13 -11.74 4.33
N LEU A 73 4.10 -12.86 3.59
CA LEU A 73 3.10 -13.11 2.56
C LEU A 73 1.68 -13.19 3.12
N GLU A 74 1.49 -13.88 4.25
CA GLU A 74 0.20 -13.98 4.94
C GLU A 74 -0.30 -12.59 5.35
N ASN A 75 0.54 -11.77 5.98
CA ASN A 75 0.18 -10.41 6.35
C ASN A 75 -0.15 -9.53 5.13
N MET A 76 0.56 -9.71 4.02
CA MET A 76 0.24 -8.99 2.78
C MET A 76 -1.10 -9.44 2.19
N PHE A 77 -1.42 -10.73 2.28
CA PHE A 77 -2.68 -11.29 1.80
C PHE A 77 -3.85 -10.79 2.66
N ILE A 78 -3.75 -10.88 3.99
CA ILE A 78 -4.75 -10.38 4.94
C ILE A 78 -5.07 -8.90 4.66
N LYS A 79 -4.06 -8.05 4.50
CA LYS A 79 -4.27 -6.63 4.18
C LYS A 79 -5.01 -6.40 2.86
N LYS A 80 -4.81 -7.26 1.87
CA LYS A 80 -5.57 -7.19 0.60
C LYS A 80 -7.01 -7.61 0.79
N GLU A 81 -7.26 -8.68 1.51
CA GLU A 81 -8.59 -9.20 1.82
C GLU A 81 -9.40 -8.18 2.63
N GLU A 82 -8.82 -7.62 3.69
CA GLU A 82 -9.43 -6.54 4.48
C GLU A 82 -9.77 -5.31 3.63
N ARG A 83 -8.88 -4.93 2.71
CA ARG A 83 -9.12 -3.82 1.80
C ARG A 83 -10.28 -4.13 0.84
N GLU A 84 -10.31 -5.31 0.23
CA GLU A 84 -11.38 -5.74 -0.67
C GLU A 84 -12.72 -5.74 0.07
N TYR A 85 -12.77 -6.34 1.26
CA TYR A 85 -13.94 -6.31 2.12
C TYR A 85 -14.41 -4.88 2.42
N ALA A 86 -13.49 -3.99 2.79
CA ALA A 86 -13.81 -2.60 3.10
C ALA A 86 -14.39 -1.84 1.89
N PHE A 87 -13.96 -2.15 0.68
CA PHE A 87 -14.52 -1.53 -0.53
C PHE A 87 -15.93 -2.02 -0.85
N VAL A 88 -16.26 -3.24 -0.46
CA VAL A 88 -17.59 -3.85 -0.69
C VAL A 88 -18.57 -3.46 0.41
N GLN A 89 -18.14 -3.44 1.68
CA GLN A 89 -19.03 -3.38 2.84
C GLN A 89 -19.03 -2.02 3.55
N HIS A 90 -17.93 -1.26 3.49
CA HIS A 90 -17.80 -0.04 4.28
C HIS A 90 -18.18 1.21 3.49
N SER A 91 -18.85 2.14 4.17
CA SER A 91 -19.05 3.50 3.65
C SER A 91 -17.73 4.24 3.46
N ALA A 92 -17.73 5.31 2.67
CA ALA A 92 -16.54 6.15 2.49
C ALA A 92 -16.04 6.76 3.82
N GLU A 93 -16.96 7.10 4.72
CA GLU A 93 -16.64 7.61 6.06
C GLU A 93 -15.90 6.55 6.89
N GLN A 94 -16.40 5.31 6.90
CA GLN A 94 -15.77 4.19 7.60
C GLN A 94 -14.38 3.87 7.02
N ARG A 95 -14.24 3.86 5.68
CA ARG A 95 -12.93 3.65 5.04
C ARG A 95 -11.94 4.75 5.40
N TYR A 96 -12.40 6.00 5.56
CA TYR A 96 -11.54 7.10 6.01
C TYR A 96 -11.12 6.92 7.48
N LEU A 97 -12.01 6.54 8.37
CA LEU A 97 -11.69 6.27 9.79
C LEU A 97 -10.71 5.11 9.91
N ASN A 98 -10.94 4.01 9.20
CA ASN A 98 -10.03 2.86 9.16
C ASN A 98 -8.63 3.27 8.62
N PHE A 99 -8.59 4.16 7.60
CA PHE A 99 -7.31 4.68 7.11
C PHE A 99 -6.54 5.43 8.19
N LEU A 100 -7.21 6.29 8.97
CA LEU A 100 -6.58 7.08 10.04
C LEU A 100 -6.06 6.19 11.16
N GLU A 101 -6.80 5.14 11.51
CA GLU A 101 -6.43 4.16 12.53
C GLU A 101 -5.24 3.30 12.09
N SER A 102 -5.29 2.79 10.85
CA SER A 102 -4.26 1.89 10.31
C SER A 102 -2.97 2.63 9.90
N ASN A 103 -3.02 3.95 9.72
CA ASN A 103 -1.89 4.74 9.23
C ASN A 103 -1.71 6.05 10.03
N PRO A 104 -1.56 5.97 11.37
CA PRO A 104 -1.45 7.18 12.20
C PRO A 104 -0.27 8.06 11.82
N GLN A 105 0.82 7.46 11.32
CA GLN A 105 2.03 8.15 10.88
C GLN A 105 1.85 8.95 9.58
N LEU A 106 0.80 8.66 8.79
CA LEU A 106 0.48 9.38 7.55
C LEU A 106 -0.56 10.48 7.75
N ARG A 107 -1.17 10.53 8.92
CA ARG A 107 -2.15 11.55 9.27
C ARG A 107 -1.48 12.93 9.15
N ASP A 108 -2.11 13.82 8.44
CA ASP A 108 -1.68 15.21 8.21
C ASP A 108 -0.33 15.39 7.46
N LYS A 109 0.35 14.29 7.08
CA LYS A 109 1.62 14.33 6.34
C LYS A 109 1.46 14.22 4.83
N ILE A 110 0.38 13.61 4.36
CA ILE A 110 0.17 13.39 2.94
C ILE A 110 -1.02 14.21 2.40
N PRO A 111 -0.97 14.63 1.13
CA PRO A 111 -2.05 15.39 0.50
C PRO A 111 -3.39 14.67 0.53
N LEU A 112 -4.47 15.42 0.80
CA LEU A 112 -5.83 14.85 0.83
C LEU A 112 -6.22 14.14 -0.46
N LYS A 113 -5.71 14.58 -1.62
CA LYS A 113 -5.95 13.90 -2.90
C LYS A 113 -5.45 12.46 -2.90
N ILE A 114 -4.33 12.17 -2.23
CA ILE A 114 -3.76 10.83 -2.12
C ILE A 114 -4.61 9.96 -1.20
N ILE A 115 -5.04 10.50 -0.04
CA ILE A 115 -5.96 9.80 0.86
C ILE A 115 -7.29 9.50 0.15
N ALA A 116 -7.87 10.49 -0.51
CA ALA A 116 -9.13 10.34 -1.25
C ALA A 116 -9.00 9.24 -2.33
N SER A 117 -7.92 9.26 -3.10
CA SER A 117 -7.59 8.23 -4.08
C SER A 117 -7.47 6.83 -3.43
N HIS A 118 -6.85 6.73 -2.26
CA HIS A 118 -6.69 5.47 -1.53
C HIS A 118 -8.02 4.87 -1.06
N ILE A 119 -8.91 5.70 -0.53
CA ILE A 119 -10.22 5.26 -0.05
C ILE A 119 -11.31 5.23 -1.15
N GLY A 120 -10.96 5.56 -2.39
CA GLY A 120 -11.83 5.43 -3.55
C GLY A 120 -12.91 6.51 -3.68
N ILE A 121 -12.61 7.76 -3.28
CA ILE A 121 -13.53 8.90 -3.40
C ILE A 121 -12.82 10.11 -3.99
N THR A 122 -13.58 11.17 -4.26
CA THR A 122 -13.02 12.46 -4.69
C THR A 122 -12.48 13.28 -3.50
N PRO A 123 -11.50 14.17 -3.71
CA PRO A 123 -11.03 15.08 -2.65
C PRO A 123 -12.14 15.94 -2.06
N ILE A 124 -13.13 16.34 -2.87
CA ILE A 124 -14.30 17.11 -2.43
C ILE A 124 -15.15 16.28 -1.45
N ALA A 125 -15.41 15.02 -1.78
CA ALA A 125 -16.17 14.12 -0.90
C ALA A 125 -15.42 13.90 0.43
N LEU A 126 -14.09 13.68 0.39
CA LEU A 126 -13.27 13.56 1.59
C LEU A 126 -13.31 14.83 2.45
N SER A 127 -13.24 16.02 1.83
CA SER A 127 -13.34 17.28 2.55
C SER A 127 -14.67 17.42 3.31
N ARG A 128 -15.79 16.99 2.71
CA ARG A 128 -17.11 16.97 3.36
C ARG A 128 -17.15 15.99 4.54
N ILE A 129 -16.60 14.79 4.39
CA ILE A 129 -16.49 13.80 5.48
C ILE A 129 -15.69 14.41 6.64
N ARG A 130 -14.52 14.99 6.37
CA ARG A 130 -13.68 15.61 7.41
C ARG A 130 -14.39 16.76 8.14
N LYS A 131 -15.19 17.56 7.43
CA LYS A 131 -15.99 18.65 8.05
C LYS A 131 -17.06 18.11 9.00
N LYS A 132 -17.65 16.95 8.67
CA LYS A 132 -18.68 16.29 9.49
C LYS A 132 -18.09 15.65 10.76
N LEU A 133 -16.82 15.22 10.69
CA LEU A 133 -16.12 14.52 11.80
C LEU A 133 -15.39 15.48 12.77
N LYS A 134 -15.38 16.78 12.49
CA LYS A 134 -14.90 17.84 13.40
C LYS A 134 -15.99 18.31 14.32
#